data_c609f94ac5fa6caf0a972aa658738839
#
_entry.id   c609f94ac5fa6caf0a972aa658738839
#
_cell.length_a   1.000
_cell.length_b   1.000
_cell.length_c   1.000
_cell.angle_alpha   90.00
_cell.angle_beta   90.00
_cell.angle_gamma   90.00
#
_symmetry.space_group_name_H-M   'P 1'
#
loop_
_entity.id
_entity.type
_entity.pdbx_description
1 polymer ?
#
loop_
_entity_poly.entity_id
_entity_poly.type
_entity_poly.pdbx_seq_one_letter_code
_entity_poly.pdbx_strand_id
1 'polypeptide(L)'
;MGNLENGMLVQHASLGLGKVVALDGNAAHVFFAASGARFATKLRLPMAMQFLTRPASGNAWLSGLTGFALDAESGRYGLAGSWLSHEDAVARFLAAFPKGFADPKYAGDGVNGRERVPRWRRAHDVYVETLGGGEGERLLAAGDVAGLVERAVGVERHVRQLHRDEKKASFEDALKDLDAARGYFAALFDLLAAPAPEPVRFEALATAVAALPPGGVRESGWPLVTLLPFVARPDLHMLLRPKFVCDVAHRLGLDLAYEPRPNWSTYSALLRSAGMLLEKLRPLGARDLVDVEAFTHVVTAKQARPPRSASPATSRRSAARGSKRTGASDPQSVV
;
A
#
# COMPACT_ATOMS: atom_id res chain seq x y z
N MET A 1 32.52 -14.07 -14.39
CA MET A 1 31.32 -13.26 -14.34
C MET A 1 31.47 -12.15 -15.37
N GLY A 2 30.47 -11.84 -16.22
CA GLY A 2 30.51 -10.67 -17.11
C GLY A 2 30.49 -9.35 -16.33
N ASN A 3 30.45 -8.22 -17.03
CA ASN A 3 30.37 -6.91 -16.38
C ASN A 3 29.12 -6.84 -15.46
N LEU A 4 29.31 -6.21 -14.29
CA LEU A 4 28.19 -5.89 -13.41
C LEU A 4 27.35 -4.77 -14.03
N GLU A 5 26.03 -4.85 -13.88
CA GLU A 5 25.08 -3.85 -14.35
C GLU A 5 24.14 -3.44 -13.22
N ASN A 6 23.66 -2.21 -13.25
CA ASN A 6 22.66 -1.74 -12.30
C ASN A 6 21.40 -2.60 -12.41
N GLY A 7 20.85 -2.98 -11.27
CA GLY A 7 19.66 -3.86 -11.20
C GLY A 7 20.01 -5.36 -11.22
N MET A 8 21.23 -5.76 -11.56
CA MET A 8 21.64 -7.16 -11.60
C MET A 8 21.58 -7.80 -10.20
N LEU A 9 21.06 -9.03 -10.12
CA LEU A 9 21.19 -9.85 -8.91
C LEU A 9 22.55 -10.55 -8.87
N VAL A 10 23.15 -10.58 -7.69
CA VAL A 10 24.42 -11.20 -7.41
C VAL A 10 24.33 -12.04 -6.13
N GLN A 11 25.11 -13.13 -6.06
CA GLN A 11 25.24 -13.96 -4.88
C GLN A 11 26.63 -13.74 -4.27
N HIS A 12 26.68 -13.38 -2.99
CA HIS A 12 27.91 -13.30 -2.21
C HIS A 12 27.96 -14.45 -1.20
N ALA A 13 29.12 -15.07 -1.02
CA ALA A 13 29.25 -16.27 -0.20
C ALA A 13 28.79 -16.07 1.25
N SER A 14 29.10 -14.92 1.87
CA SER A 14 28.76 -14.62 3.27
C SER A 14 27.59 -13.66 3.45
N LEU A 15 27.33 -12.77 2.46
CA LEU A 15 26.27 -11.76 2.55
C LEU A 15 24.96 -12.21 1.88
N GLY A 16 24.98 -13.36 1.21
CA GLY A 16 23.82 -13.91 0.55
C GLY A 16 23.48 -13.22 -0.77
N LEU A 17 22.20 -13.23 -1.13
CA LEU A 17 21.68 -12.67 -2.36
C LEU A 17 21.60 -11.13 -2.25
N GLY A 18 22.15 -10.44 -3.25
CA GLY A 18 22.17 -8.98 -3.31
C GLY A 18 21.73 -8.44 -4.67
N LYS A 19 21.42 -7.15 -4.71
CA LYS A 19 21.13 -6.39 -5.93
C LYS A 19 22.16 -5.27 -6.10
N VAL A 20 22.73 -5.17 -7.29
CA VAL A 20 23.59 -4.04 -7.67
C VAL A 20 22.69 -2.81 -7.83
N VAL A 21 22.86 -1.81 -6.98
CA VAL A 21 22.02 -0.61 -6.96
C VAL A 21 22.68 0.59 -7.63
N ALA A 22 23.99 0.62 -7.65
CA ALA A 22 24.78 1.62 -8.37
C ALA A 22 26.20 1.10 -8.66
N LEU A 23 26.79 1.63 -9.73
CA LEU A 23 28.20 1.46 -10.06
C LEU A 23 28.85 2.83 -10.05
N ASP A 24 29.98 2.96 -9.34
CA ASP A 24 30.71 4.20 -9.13
C ASP A 24 32.21 3.93 -9.36
N GLY A 25 32.67 4.18 -10.59
CA GLY A 25 34.07 3.96 -10.95
C GLY A 25 34.57 2.58 -10.58
N ASN A 26 35.38 2.51 -9.51
CA ASN A 26 35.98 1.28 -9.00
C ASN A 26 35.16 0.60 -7.90
N ALA A 27 33.88 0.93 -7.75
CA ALA A 27 33.03 0.35 -6.72
C ALA A 27 31.67 -0.07 -7.25
N ALA A 28 31.15 -1.17 -6.71
CA ALA A 28 29.76 -1.56 -6.84
C ALA A 28 29.05 -1.39 -5.49
N HIS A 29 27.89 -0.72 -5.52
CA HIS A 29 27.01 -0.64 -4.37
C HIS A 29 26.00 -1.79 -4.47
N VAL A 30 26.08 -2.74 -3.54
CA VAL A 30 25.24 -3.95 -3.54
C VAL A 30 24.39 -3.97 -2.29
N PHE A 31 23.08 -4.00 -2.48
CA PHE A 31 22.12 -4.15 -1.39
C PHE A 31 21.87 -5.63 -1.11
N PHE A 32 22.19 -6.07 0.11
CA PHE A 32 21.98 -7.42 0.59
C PHE A 32 20.80 -7.44 1.57
N ALA A 33 19.66 -7.96 1.15
CA ALA A 33 18.44 -7.97 1.95
C ALA A 33 18.60 -8.75 3.27
N ALA A 34 19.33 -9.86 3.25
CA ALA A 34 19.57 -10.71 4.42
C ALA A 34 20.42 -10.03 5.52
N SER A 35 21.12 -8.92 5.20
CA SER A 35 21.92 -8.19 6.19
C SER A 35 21.09 -7.33 7.15
N GLY A 36 19.81 -7.15 6.90
CA GLY A 36 18.94 -6.21 7.65
C GLY A 36 19.34 -4.74 7.51
N ALA A 37 20.38 -4.43 6.75
CA ALA A 37 20.87 -3.08 6.58
C ALA A 37 20.04 -2.30 5.58
N ARG A 38 19.70 -1.06 5.91
CA ARG A 38 19.02 -0.11 5.01
C ARG A 38 19.89 0.35 3.83
N PHE A 39 21.23 0.30 4.00
CA PHE A 39 22.20 0.81 3.05
C PHE A 39 22.87 -0.31 2.26
N ALA A 40 23.12 -0.04 0.98
CA ALA A 40 23.94 -0.89 0.14
C ALA A 40 25.39 -0.94 0.66
N THR A 41 26.01 -2.10 0.53
CA THR A 41 27.43 -2.29 0.84
C THR A 41 28.26 -1.83 -0.34
N LYS A 42 29.21 -0.94 -0.11
CA LYS A 42 30.19 -0.51 -1.13
C LYS A 42 31.29 -1.54 -1.24
N LEU A 43 31.37 -2.20 -2.39
CA LEU A 43 32.35 -3.23 -2.70
C LEU A 43 33.36 -2.68 -3.72
N ARG A 44 34.65 -2.75 -3.44
CA ARG A 44 35.70 -2.30 -4.36
C ARG A 44 35.91 -3.30 -5.51
N LEU A 45 35.87 -2.81 -6.74
CA LEU A 45 36.20 -3.54 -7.93
C LEU A 45 37.73 -3.40 -8.24
N PRO A 46 38.43 -4.41 -8.79
CA PRO A 46 37.89 -5.72 -9.22
C PRO A 46 37.85 -6.77 -8.11
N MET A 47 38.34 -6.48 -6.89
CA MET A 47 38.45 -7.47 -5.81
C MET A 47 37.12 -8.14 -5.49
N ALA A 48 36.03 -7.38 -5.45
CA ALA A 48 34.70 -7.91 -5.16
C ALA A 48 34.20 -8.94 -6.18
N MET A 49 34.69 -8.87 -7.43
CA MET A 49 34.30 -9.82 -8.49
C MET A 49 34.65 -11.26 -8.17
N GLN A 50 35.65 -11.50 -7.30
CA GLN A 50 36.05 -12.84 -6.88
C GLN A 50 35.01 -13.49 -5.93
N PHE A 51 34.23 -12.67 -5.22
CA PHE A 51 33.25 -13.11 -4.23
C PHE A 51 31.79 -13.03 -4.71
N LEU A 52 31.58 -12.48 -5.89
CA LEU A 52 30.25 -12.35 -6.48
C LEU A 52 30.06 -13.39 -7.58
N THR A 53 28.97 -14.14 -7.50
CA THR A 53 28.57 -15.11 -8.53
C THR A 53 27.16 -14.80 -9.03
N ARG A 54 26.75 -15.43 -10.13
CA ARG A 54 25.35 -15.38 -10.55
C ARG A 54 24.52 -16.22 -9.59
N PRO A 55 23.36 -15.72 -9.12
CA PRO A 55 22.47 -16.52 -8.27
C PRO A 55 21.87 -17.67 -9.08
N ALA A 56 21.66 -18.82 -8.42
CA ALA A 56 21.06 -20.00 -9.01
C ALA A 56 19.57 -19.78 -9.35
N SER A 57 18.89 -18.88 -8.63
CA SER A 57 17.47 -18.52 -8.85
C SER A 57 17.26 -17.02 -8.78
N GLY A 58 16.24 -16.53 -9.48
CA GLY A 58 15.79 -15.15 -9.38
C GLY A 58 15.11 -14.89 -8.04
N ASN A 59 15.08 -13.62 -7.63
CA ASN A 59 14.29 -13.14 -6.49
C ASN A 59 13.48 -11.93 -6.96
N ALA A 60 12.21 -12.14 -7.25
CA ALA A 60 11.33 -11.11 -7.78
C ALA A 60 11.19 -9.91 -6.83
N TRP A 61 11.16 -10.17 -5.51
CA TRP A 61 11.13 -9.11 -4.50
C TRP A 61 12.38 -8.22 -4.59
N LEU A 62 13.58 -8.81 -4.52
CA LEU A 62 14.82 -8.04 -4.55
C LEU A 62 15.01 -7.33 -5.90
N SER A 63 14.61 -7.96 -7.00
CA SER A 63 14.60 -7.33 -8.33
C SER A 63 13.66 -6.12 -8.38
N GLY A 64 12.52 -6.18 -7.69
CA GLY A 64 11.51 -5.12 -7.63
C GLY A 64 11.89 -3.93 -6.74
N LEU A 65 12.91 -4.04 -5.88
CA LEU A 65 13.37 -2.92 -5.05
C LEU A 65 14.10 -1.88 -5.92
N THR A 66 13.56 -0.68 -6.06
CA THR A 66 14.11 0.38 -6.92
C THR A 66 14.25 1.74 -6.23
N GLY A 67 13.64 1.92 -5.05
CA GLY A 67 13.63 3.18 -4.31
C GLY A 67 14.94 3.53 -3.59
N PHE A 68 16.11 3.22 -4.20
CA PHE A 68 17.42 3.56 -3.65
C PHE A 68 17.82 4.99 -4.02
N ALA A 69 18.27 5.75 -3.02
CA ALA A 69 18.83 7.08 -3.20
C ALA A 69 20.19 7.20 -2.53
N LEU A 70 21.06 8.06 -3.05
CA LEU A 70 22.32 8.39 -2.41
C LEU A 70 22.03 9.24 -1.16
N ASP A 71 22.42 8.73 -0.01
CA ASP A 71 22.37 9.46 1.25
C ASP A 71 23.59 10.39 1.31
N ALA A 72 23.32 11.70 1.40
CA ALA A 72 24.37 12.71 1.32
C ALA A 72 25.30 12.70 2.55
N GLU A 73 24.82 12.24 3.70
CA GLU A 73 25.61 12.21 4.94
C GLU A 73 26.55 10.99 4.95
N SER A 74 26.04 9.82 4.60
CA SER A 74 26.83 8.59 4.64
C SER A 74 27.57 8.29 3.33
N GLY A 75 27.22 8.96 2.22
CA GLY A 75 27.75 8.66 0.89
C GLY A 75 27.37 7.27 0.38
N ARG A 76 26.33 6.64 0.93
CA ARG A 76 25.89 5.29 0.60
C ARG A 76 24.51 5.31 -0.04
N TYR A 77 24.26 4.41 -0.98
CA TYR A 77 22.92 4.20 -1.50
C TYR A 77 22.08 3.46 -0.46
N GLY A 78 20.90 3.97 -0.18
CA GLY A 78 19.99 3.40 0.81
C GLY A 78 18.53 3.55 0.43
N LEU A 79 17.70 2.73 1.04
CA LEU A 79 16.25 2.88 0.99
C LEU A 79 15.81 3.98 1.98
N ALA A 80 14.65 4.56 1.75
CA ALA A 80 14.12 5.65 2.59
C ALA A 80 14.11 5.29 4.08
N GLY A 81 14.18 6.28 4.97
CA GLY A 81 14.21 6.06 6.42
C GLY A 81 12.99 5.36 7.01
N SER A 82 11.86 5.39 6.28
CA SER A 82 10.64 4.67 6.62
C SER A 82 10.54 3.28 5.98
N TRP A 83 11.56 2.85 5.25
CA TRP A 83 11.58 1.54 4.61
C TRP A 83 11.49 0.41 5.62
N LEU A 84 10.74 -0.62 5.23
CA LEU A 84 10.59 -1.86 5.97
C LEU A 84 11.09 -3.01 5.11
N SER A 85 11.89 -3.89 5.70
CA SER A 85 12.16 -5.18 5.08
C SER A 85 10.88 -6.00 4.99
N HIS A 86 10.87 -7.03 4.15
CA HIS A 86 9.74 -7.95 4.11
C HIS A 86 9.50 -8.62 5.46
N GLU A 87 10.57 -9.01 6.14
CA GLU A 87 10.55 -9.64 7.45
C GLU A 87 9.95 -8.70 8.51
N ASP A 88 10.35 -7.42 8.53
CA ASP A 88 9.80 -6.42 9.42
C ASP A 88 8.32 -6.15 9.13
N ALA A 89 7.95 -6.12 7.86
CA ALA A 89 6.57 -5.95 7.44
C ALA A 89 5.70 -7.13 7.89
N VAL A 90 6.18 -8.36 7.71
CA VAL A 90 5.52 -9.58 8.19
C VAL A 90 5.44 -9.59 9.72
N ALA A 91 6.51 -9.24 10.42
CA ALA A 91 6.52 -9.17 11.88
C ALA A 91 5.47 -8.17 12.40
N ARG A 92 5.31 -7.01 11.74
CA ARG A 92 4.25 -6.05 12.07
C ARG A 92 2.85 -6.60 11.84
N PHE A 93 2.66 -7.32 10.76
CA PHE A 93 1.38 -7.95 10.46
C PHE A 93 1.03 -9.02 11.50
N LEU A 94 1.99 -9.90 11.83
CA LEU A 94 1.80 -10.96 12.84
C LEU A 94 1.66 -10.41 14.27
N ALA A 95 2.23 -9.25 14.58
CA ALA A 95 1.97 -8.56 15.84
C ALA A 95 0.50 -8.12 15.98
N ALA A 96 -0.16 -7.77 14.88
CA ALA A 96 -1.58 -7.44 14.85
C ALA A 96 -2.47 -8.69 14.75
N PHE A 97 -2.04 -9.68 13.98
CA PHE A 97 -2.77 -10.91 13.65
C PHE A 97 -1.84 -12.14 13.84
N PRO A 98 -1.70 -12.65 15.07
CA PRO A 98 -0.75 -13.73 15.38
C PRO A 98 -0.93 -15.03 14.58
N LYS A 99 -2.15 -15.29 14.08
CA LYS A 99 -2.45 -16.44 13.20
C LYS A 99 -2.46 -16.08 11.71
N GLY A 100 -1.84 -14.95 11.34
CA GLY A 100 -1.83 -14.47 9.97
C GLY A 100 -3.23 -14.17 9.44
N PHE A 101 -3.50 -14.53 8.19
CA PHE A 101 -4.80 -14.32 7.55
C PHE A 101 -5.91 -15.28 8.06
N ALA A 102 -5.53 -16.31 8.84
CA ALA A 102 -6.48 -17.17 9.54
C ALA A 102 -6.83 -16.66 10.94
N ASP A 103 -6.32 -15.51 11.37
CA ASP A 103 -6.63 -14.92 12.66
C ASP A 103 -8.11 -14.49 12.72
N PRO A 104 -8.89 -14.86 13.74
CA PRO A 104 -10.29 -14.45 13.86
C PRO A 104 -10.49 -12.94 13.82
N LYS A 105 -9.57 -12.17 14.39
CA LYS A 105 -9.61 -10.68 14.33
C LYS A 105 -9.44 -10.15 12.91
N TYR A 106 -8.73 -10.87 12.06
CA TYR A 106 -8.58 -10.52 10.65
C TYR A 106 -9.88 -10.78 9.88
N ALA A 107 -10.56 -11.88 10.18
CA ALA A 107 -11.83 -12.26 9.57
C ALA A 107 -13.03 -11.37 9.98
N GLY A 108 -12.86 -10.49 10.97
CA GLY A 108 -13.91 -9.55 11.38
C GLY A 108 -14.59 -9.90 12.72
N ASP A 109 -14.16 -10.96 13.41
CA ASP A 109 -14.72 -11.37 14.70
C ASP A 109 -14.22 -10.51 15.88
N GLY A 110 -13.56 -9.41 15.64
CA GLY A 110 -12.86 -8.62 16.65
C GLY A 110 -13.27 -7.17 16.77
N VAL A 111 -13.72 -6.89 17.95
CA VAL A 111 -13.69 -5.64 18.74
C VAL A 111 -13.25 -4.40 17.96
N ASN A 112 -14.18 -3.45 17.75
CA ASN A 112 -14.07 -2.06 17.31
C ASN A 112 -14.63 -1.69 15.93
N GLY A 113 -15.50 -2.50 15.28
CA GLY A 113 -16.33 -2.04 14.15
C GLY A 113 -15.58 -1.47 12.92
N ARG A 114 -14.28 -1.69 12.82
CA ARG A 114 -13.46 -1.27 11.68
C ARG A 114 -13.07 -2.45 10.81
N GLU A 115 -14.06 -3.23 10.47
CA GLU A 115 -13.98 -4.40 9.62
C GLU A 115 -13.62 -3.99 8.19
N ARG A 116 -12.31 -3.96 7.86
CA ARG A 116 -11.89 -3.56 6.52
C ARG A 116 -12.01 -4.72 5.53
N VAL A 117 -11.51 -5.88 5.90
CA VAL A 117 -11.54 -7.07 5.05
C VAL A 117 -12.97 -7.55 4.79
N PRO A 118 -13.85 -7.65 5.80
CA PRO A 118 -15.26 -7.96 5.58
C PRO A 118 -15.95 -7.01 4.61
N ARG A 119 -15.62 -5.71 4.63
CA ARG A 119 -16.22 -4.75 3.69
C ARG A 119 -15.87 -5.04 2.23
N TRP A 120 -14.60 -5.36 1.95
CA TRP A 120 -14.17 -5.74 0.60
C TRP A 120 -14.81 -7.04 0.14
N ARG A 121 -14.84 -8.06 1.02
CA ARG A 121 -15.52 -9.33 0.76
C ARG A 121 -17.01 -9.12 0.53
N ARG A 122 -17.67 -8.32 1.39
CA ARG A 122 -19.08 -7.99 1.21
C ARG A 122 -19.35 -7.26 -0.10
N ALA A 123 -18.52 -6.29 -0.47
CA ALA A 123 -18.64 -5.60 -1.75
C ALA A 123 -18.49 -6.57 -2.93
N HIS A 124 -17.54 -7.52 -2.84
CA HIS A 124 -17.37 -8.58 -3.82
C HIS A 124 -18.64 -9.45 -3.93
N ASP A 125 -19.18 -9.92 -2.81
CA ASP A 125 -20.41 -10.72 -2.79
C ASP A 125 -21.56 -9.97 -3.46
N VAL A 126 -21.77 -8.70 -3.10
CA VAL A 126 -22.81 -7.84 -3.70
C VAL A 126 -22.56 -7.64 -5.20
N TYR A 127 -21.31 -7.44 -5.62
CA TYR A 127 -20.99 -7.37 -7.05
C TYR A 127 -21.37 -8.65 -7.79
N VAL A 128 -20.97 -9.81 -7.25
CA VAL A 128 -21.30 -11.12 -7.83
C VAL A 128 -22.82 -11.34 -7.91
N GLU A 129 -23.55 -10.99 -6.86
CA GLU A 129 -25.01 -11.10 -6.78
C GLU A 129 -25.74 -10.18 -7.76
N THR A 130 -25.21 -8.96 -8.02
CA THR A 130 -25.98 -7.91 -8.71
C THR A 130 -25.48 -7.59 -10.11
N LEU A 131 -24.19 -7.77 -10.39
CA LEU A 131 -23.53 -7.45 -11.66
C LEU A 131 -22.74 -8.61 -12.23
N GLY A 132 -22.52 -9.68 -11.46
CA GLY A 132 -21.76 -10.86 -11.88
C GLY A 132 -22.56 -11.81 -12.77
N GLY A 133 -21.89 -12.91 -13.21
CA GLY A 133 -22.55 -13.97 -13.98
C GLY A 133 -23.17 -13.53 -15.32
N GLY A 134 -22.68 -12.43 -15.92
CA GLY A 134 -23.21 -11.89 -17.17
C GLY A 134 -24.40 -10.94 -17.00
N GLU A 135 -24.86 -10.69 -15.78
CA GLU A 135 -25.99 -9.79 -15.51
C GLU A 135 -25.67 -8.33 -15.89
N GLY A 136 -24.45 -7.87 -15.61
CA GLY A 136 -24.01 -6.54 -15.99
C GLY A 136 -24.04 -6.32 -17.51
N GLU A 137 -23.50 -7.26 -18.27
CA GLU A 137 -23.52 -7.24 -19.73
C GLU A 137 -24.95 -7.33 -20.30
N ARG A 138 -25.83 -8.12 -19.65
CA ARG A 138 -27.23 -8.22 -20.02
C ARG A 138 -27.97 -6.89 -19.85
N LEU A 139 -27.76 -6.20 -18.73
CA LEU A 139 -28.33 -4.87 -18.49
C LEU A 139 -27.83 -3.84 -19.50
N LEU A 140 -26.52 -3.88 -19.79
CA LEU A 140 -25.90 -3.00 -20.78
C LEU A 140 -26.51 -3.21 -22.18
N ALA A 141 -26.68 -4.45 -22.58
CA ALA A 141 -27.29 -4.81 -23.86
C ALA A 141 -28.76 -4.40 -23.92
N ALA A 142 -29.50 -4.48 -22.81
CA ALA A 142 -30.86 -4.02 -22.70
C ALA A 142 -31.00 -2.48 -22.66
N GLY A 143 -29.88 -1.75 -22.54
CA GLY A 143 -29.89 -0.29 -22.41
C GLY A 143 -30.25 0.22 -21.01
N ASP A 144 -30.34 -0.65 -20.01
CA ASP A 144 -30.64 -0.28 -18.63
C ASP A 144 -29.39 0.23 -17.90
N VAL A 145 -28.89 1.38 -18.37
CA VAL A 145 -27.72 2.03 -17.79
C VAL A 145 -28.02 2.58 -16.38
N ALA A 146 -29.23 3.04 -16.14
CA ALA A 146 -29.64 3.53 -14.81
C ALA A 146 -29.59 2.40 -13.77
N GLY A 147 -30.08 1.21 -14.12
CA GLY A 147 -29.98 0.02 -13.27
C GLY A 147 -28.52 -0.42 -13.01
N LEU A 148 -27.63 -0.28 -14.01
CA LEU A 148 -26.19 -0.50 -13.83
C LEU A 148 -25.59 0.48 -12.82
N VAL A 149 -25.89 1.79 -12.94
CA VAL A 149 -25.41 2.82 -12.01
C VAL A 149 -25.88 2.52 -10.60
N GLU A 150 -27.18 2.23 -10.40
CA GLU A 150 -27.73 1.92 -9.08
C GLU A 150 -27.00 0.75 -8.41
N ARG A 151 -26.77 -0.35 -9.15
CA ARG A 151 -26.08 -1.54 -8.63
C ARG A 151 -24.60 -1.26 -8.32
N ALA A 152 -23.89 -0.54 -9.21
CA ALA A 152 -22.50 -0.16 -8.99
C ALA A 152 -22.33 0.77 -7.77
N VAL A 153 -23.25 1.74 -7.58
CA VAL A 153 -23.31 2.58 -6.38
C VAL A 153 -23.62 1.74 -5.14
N GLY A 154 -24.51 0.73 -5.26
CA GLY A 154 -24.80 -0.24 -4.21
C GLY A 154 -23.54 -0.97 -3.74
N VAL A 155 -22.71 -1.44 -4.67
CA VAL A 155 -21.40 -2.07 -4.39
C VAL A 155 -20.47 -1.09 -3.64
N GLU A 156 -20.33 0.15 -4.15
CA GLU A 156 -19.43 1.15 -3.57
C GLU A 156 -19.83 1.54 -2.13
N ARG A 157 -21.12 1.57 -1.82
CA ARG A 157 -21.63 1.88 -0.46
C ARG A 157 -21.08 0.95 0.63
N HIS A 158 -20.72 -0.28 0.30
CA HIS A 158 -20.09 -1.21 1.25
C HIS A 158 -18.66 -0.83 1.59
N VAL A 159 -17.91 -0.25 0.66
CA VAL A 159 -16.50 0.09 0.88
C VAL A 159 -16.27 1.56 1.19
N ARG A 160 -17.16 2.45 0.76
CA ARG A 160 -17.13 3.91 1.00
C ARG A 160 -15.76 4.53 0.70
N GLN A 161 -15.13 4.13 -0.39
CA GLN A 161 -13.82 4.65 -0.75
C GLN A 161 -13.90 6.00 -1.47
N LEU A 162 -15.01 6.26 -2.15
CA LEU A 162 -15.23 7.45 -2.95
C LEU A 162 -16.09 8.52 -2.24
N HIS A 163 -16.54 8.24 -0.99
CA HIS A 163 -17.41 9.12 -0.20
C HIS A 163 -16.68 9.91 0.91
N ARG A 164 -15.36 9.88 0.97
CA ARG A 164 -14.62 10.25 2.18
C ARG A 164 -14.49 11.76 2.44
N ASP A 165 -14.79 12.61 1.49
CA ASP A 165 -14.73 14.07 1.64
C ASP A 165 -16.11 14.67 1.33
N GLU A 166 -16.77 15.28 2.33
CA GLU A 166 -18.08 15.94 2.23
C GLU A 166 -18.18 17.03 1.15
N LYS A 167 -17.07 17.40 0.52
CA LYS A 167 -16.99 18.44 -0.51
C LYS A 167 -16.65 17.90 -1.90
N LYS A 168 -16.48 16.59 -2.08
CA LYS A 168 -16.11 15.99 -3.36
C LYS A 168 -17.26 15.16 -3.90
N ALA A 169 -17.49 15.25 -5.22
CA ALA A 169 -18.51 14.49 -5.93
C ALA A 169 -18.40 12.99 -5.63
N SER A 170 -19.52 12.34 -5.42
CA SER A 170 -19.61 10.91 -5.14
C SER A 170 -19.36 10.06 -6.40
N PHE A 171 -19.24 8.75 -6.22
CA PHE A 171 -19.22 7.81 -7.34
C PHE A 171 -20.50 7.93 -8.19
N GLU A 172 -21.63 8.14 -7.56
CA GLU A 172 -22.91 8.37 -8.21
C GLU A 172 -22.89 9.64 -9.08
N ASP A 173 -22.31 10.75 -8.59
CA ASP A 173 -22.16 11.98 -9.37
C ASP A 173 -21.28 11.79 -10.61
N ALA A 174 -20.27 10.93 -10.54
CA ALA A 174 -19.43 10.61 -11.69
C ALA A 174 -20.18 9.86 -12.77
N LEU A 175 -21.20 9.07 -12.41
CA LEU A 175 -21.99 8.24 -13.32
C LEU A 175 -23.35 8.81 -13.68
N LYS A 176 -23.65 10.08 -13.31
CA LYS A 176 -24.97 10.70 -13.57
C LYS A 176 -25.28 10.95 -15.05
N ASP A 177 -24.26 11.12 -15.89
CA ASP A 177 -24.41 11.17 -17.33
C ASP A 177 -24.49 9.72 -17.86
N LEU A 178 -25.69 9.30 -18.24
CA LEU A 178 -25.94 7.92 -18.62
C LEU A 178 -25.28 7.51 -19.93
N ASP A 179 -25.02 8.44 -20.84
CA ASP A 179 -24.31 8.13 -22.09
C ASP A 179 -22.83 7.89 -21.80
N ALA A 180 -22.20 8.73 -21.00
CA ALA A 180 -20.83 8.52 -20.54
C ALA A 180 -20.71 7.28 -19.65
N ALA A 181 -21.67 7.02 -18.75
CA ALA A 181 -21.74 5.83 -17.91
C ALA A 181 -21.87 4.55 -18.75
N ARG A 182 -22.64 4.56 -19.85
CA ARG A 182 -22.71 3.43 -20.80
C ARG A 182 -21.33 3.07 -21.34
N GLY A 183 -20.55 4.08 -21.77
CA GLY A 183 -19.18 3.87 -22.26
C GLY A 183 -18.27 3.31 -21.17
N TYR A 184 -18.40 3.80 -19.94
CA TYR A 184 -17.67 3.29 -18.80
C TYR A 184 -17.98 1.81 -18.52
N PHE A 185 -19.25 1.39 -18.46
CA PHE A 185 -19.63 0.01 -18.21
C PHE A 185 -19.23 -0.93 -19.36
N ALA A 186 -19.32 -0.47 -20.61
CA ALA A 186 -18.86 -1.25 -21.76
C ALA A 186 -17.35 -1.57 -21.65
N ALA A 187 -16.53 -0.58 -21.35
CA ALA A 187 -15.10 -0.76 -21.18
C ALA A 187 -14.76 -1.57 -19.91
N LEU A 188 -15.54 -1.42 -18.83
CA LEU A 188 -15.39 -2.19 -17.61
C LEU A 188 -15.61 -3.70 -17.87
N PHE A 189 -16.73 -4.06 -18.48
CA PHE A 189 -17.05 -5.47 -18.75
C PHE A 189 -16.10 -6.08 -19.76
N ASP A 190 -15.65 -5.33 -20.77
CA ASP A 190 -14.61 -5.79 -21.68
C ASP A 190 -13.29 -6.09 -20.94
N LEU A 191 -12.86 -5.22 -20.01
CA LEU A 191 -11.69 -5.47 -19.16
C LEU A 191 -11.86 -6.74 -18.32
N LEU A 192 -13.04 -6.94 -17.72
CA LEU A 192 -13.31 -8.06 -16.82
C LEU A 192 -13.48 -9.40 -17.56
N ALA A 193 -13.84 -9.38 -18.85
CA ALA A 193 -13.94 -10.58 -19.70
C ALA A 193 -12.57 -11.19 -20.02
N ALA A 194 -11.48 -10.42 -19.88
CA ALA A 194 -10.12 -10.93 -20.12
C ALA A 194 -9.68 -11.92 -19.04
N PRO A 195 -8.95 -12.98 -19.41
CA PRO A 195 -8.41 -13.94 -18.46
C PRO A 195 -7.30 -13.35 -17.58
N ALA A 196 -6.68 -12.24 -18.02
CA ALA A 196 -5.67 -11.48 -17.30
C ALA A 196 -5.77 -10.00 -17.69
N PRO A 197 -5.33 -9.08 -16.81
CA PRO A 197 -5.27 -7.66 -17.15
C PRO A 197 -4.32 -7.40 -18.34
N GLU A 198 -4.78 -6.61 -19.29
CA GLU A 198 -4.02 -6.27 -20.49
C GLU A 198 -4.09 -4.78 -20.85
N PRO A 199 -3.07 -4.24 -21.56
CA PRO A 199 -2.93 -2.79 -21.75
C PRO A 199 -4.11 -2.19 -22.52
N VAL A 200 -4.53 -2.79 -23.63
CA VAL A 200 -5.54 -2.20 -24.52
C VAL A 200 -6.87 -1.99 -23.80
N ARG A 201 -7.33 -2.99 -23.05
CA ARG A 201 -8.61 -2.92 -22.31
C ARG A 201 -8.53 -2.00 -21.11
N PHE A 202 -7.38 -1.97 -20.44
CA PHE A 202 -7.18 -1.02 -19.32
C PHE A 202 -7.17 0.43 -19.82
N GLU A 203 -6.47 0.74 -20.92
CA GLU A 203 -6.44 2.08 -21.50
C GLU A 203 -7.81 2.50 -22.05
N ALA A 204 -8.61 1.56 -22.59
CA ALA A 204 -9.98 1.82 -23.00
C ALA A 204 -10.85 2.24 -21.79
N LEU A 205 -10.75 1.53 -20.65
CA LEU A 205 -11.45 1.90 -19.42
C LEU A 205 -10.95 3.27 -18.87
N ALA A 206 -9.65 3.52 -18.90
CA ALA A 206 -9.08 4.80 -18.48
C ALA A 206 -9.60 5.96 -19.35
N THR A 207 -9.74 5.74 -20.65
CA THR A 207 -10.33 6.68 -21.60
C THR A 207 -11.80 6.94 -21.30
N ALA A 208 -12.58 5.88 -21.05
CA ALA A 208 -13.98 6.00 -20.69
C ALA A 208 -14.19 6.77 -19.37
N VAL A 209 -13.32 6.54 -18.37
CA VAL A 209 -13.32 7.33 -17.12
C VAL A 209 -12.98 8.80 -17.38
N ALA A 210 -12.06 9.09 -18.30
CA ALA A 210 -11.74 10.48 -18.65
C ALA A 210 -12.89 11.20 -19.34
N ALA A 211 -13.81 10.49 -19.97
CA ALA A 211 -15.03 11.03 -20.61
C ALA A 211 -16.17 11.29 -19.61
N LEU A 212 -16.12 10.74 -18.38
CA LEU A 212 -17.13 11.00 -17.35
C LEU A 212 -17.16 12.48 -16.95
N PRO A 213 -18.32 13.02 -16.51
CA PRO A 213 -18.45 14.40 -16.06
C PRO A 213 -17.37 14.80 -15.04
N PRO A 214 -16.87 16.03 -15.10
CA PRO A 214 -15.92 16.53 -14.12
C PRO A 214 -16.53 16.60 -12.73
N GLY A 215 -15.92 15.93 -11.75
CA GLY A 215 -16.34 15.91 -10.35
C GLY A 215 -15.17 15.59 -9.42
N GLY A 216 -15.34 15.79 -8.11
CA GLY A 216 -14.26 15.72 -7.11
C GLY A 216 -13.53 14.37 -6.96
N VAL A 217 -14.10 13.26 -7.44
CA VAL A 217 -13.43 11.95 -7.50
C VAL A 217 -12.39 11.92 -8.63
N ARG A 218 -12.41 12.89 -9.52
CA ARG A 218 -11.69 12.93 -10.78
C ARG A 218 -10.24 13.45 -10.68
N GLU A 219 -9.79 13.99 -9.53
CA GLU A 219 -8.44 14.58 -9.47
C GLU A 219 -7.34 13.65 -10.00
N SER A 220 -7.53 12.32 -9.92
CA SER A 220 -6.61 11.37 -10.54
C SER A 220 -7.28 10.34 -11.46
N GLY A 221 -8.60 10.12 -11.36
CA GLY A 221 -9.32 9.05 -12.07
C GLY A 221 -9.00 7.64 -11.59
N TRP A 222 -7.89 7.44 -10.88
CA TRP A 222 -7.39 6.12 -10.46
C TRP A 222 -8.42 5.29 -9.69
N PRO A 223 -9.12 5.82 -8.66
CA PRO A 223 -10.11 5.02 -7.96
C PRO A 223 -11.28 4.59 -8.84
N LEU A 224 -11.69 5.42 -9.81
CA LEU A 224 -12.78 5.09 -10.75
C LEU A 224 -12.39 3.96 -11.71
N VAL A 225 -11.14 3.94 -12.17
CA VAL A 225 -10.64 2.89 -13.08
C VAL A 225 -10.42 1.57 -12.34
N THR A 226 -10.06 1.59 -11.05
CA THR A 226 -9.55 0.40 -10.37
C THR A 226 -10.49 -0.18 -9.31
N LEU A 227 -11.52 0.56 -8.84
CA LEU A 227 -12.40 0.10 -7.77
C LEU A 227 -13.23 -1.12 -8.18
N LEU A 228 -14.04 -0.98 -9.24
CA LEU A 228 -14.92 -2.07 -9.66
C LEU A 228 -14.15 -3.27 -10.19
N PRO A 229 -13.07 -3.14 -10.99
CA PRO A 229 -12.22 -4.28 -11.33
C PRO A 229 -11.67 -5.02 -10.10
N PHE A 230 -11.19 -4.30 -9.09
CA PHE A 230 -10.69 -4.91 -7.85
C PHE A 230 -11.79 -5.64 -7.07
N VAL A 231 -12.98 -5.06 -6.99
CA VAL A 231 -14.12 -5.71 -6.30
C VAL A 231 -14.61 -6.93 -7.10
N ALA A 232 -14.69 -6.83 -8.43
CA ALA A 232 -15.16 -7.90 -9.30
C ALA A 232 -14.20 -9.09 -9.35
N ARG A 233 -12.91 -8.81 -9.54
CA ARG A 233 -11.86 -9.81 -9.75
C ARG A 233 -10.65 -9.53 -8.86
N PRO A 234 -10.79 -9.74 -7.52
CA PRO A 234 -9.68 -9.51 -6.57
C PRO A 234 -8.52 -10.51 -6.72
N ASP A 235 -8.68 -11.52 -7.55
CA ASP A 235 -7.64 -12.44 -7.98
C ASP A 235 -6.71 -11.83 -9.04
N LEU A 236 -7.17 -10.83 -9.80
CA LEU A 236 -6.46 -10.24 -10.93
C LEU A 236 -6.18 -8.75 -10.79
N HIS A 237 -7.07 -8.01 -10.13
CA HIS A 237 -7.04 -6.57 -10.11
C HIS A 237 -6.74 -6.01 -8.73
N MET A 238 -6.05 -4.85 -8.67
CA MET A 238 -5.69 -4.15 -7.43
C MET A 238 -6.24 -2.72 -7.44
N LEU A 239 -6.75 -2.27 -6.30
CA LEU A 239 -7.20 -0.88 -6.12
C LEU A 239 -6.01 0.06 -6.05
N LEU A 240 -6.04 1.13 -6.86
CA LEU A 240 -5.07 2.21 -6.79
C LEU A 240 -5.67 3.47 -6.17
N ARG A 241 -5.25 3.77 -4.94
CA ARG A 241 -5.48 5.03 -4.24
C ARG A 241 -4.17 5.78 -4.18
N PRO A 242 -3.99 6.87 -4.95
CA PRO A 242 -2.68 7.47 -5.21
C PRO A 242 -1.81 7.65 -3.98
N LYS A 243 -2.27 8.45 -3.02
CA LYS A 243 -1.49 8.72 -1.81
C LYS A 243 -1.12 7.46 -1.04
N PHE A 244 -2.09 6.56 -0.86
CA PHE A 244 -1.88 5.33 -0.09
C PHE A 244 -0.89 4.40 -0.79
N VAL A 245 -1.06 4.18 -2.09
CA VAL A 245 -0.22 3.25 -2.86
C VAL A 245 1.21 3.78 -2.99
N CYS A 246 1.40 5.10 -3.17
CA CYS A 246 2.72 5.72 -3.15
C CYS A 246 3.40 5.59 -1.77
N ASP A 247 2.66 5.77 -0.67
CA ASP A 247 3.19 5.58 0.69
C ASP A 247 3.60 4.12 0.94
N VAL A 248 2.80 3.15 0.45
CA VAL A 248 3.13 1.71 0.50
C VAL A 248 4.38 1.40 -0.30
N ALA A 249 4.42 1.85 -1.55
CA ALA A 249 5.54 1.63 -2.45
C ALA A 249 6.85 2.17 -1.84
N HIS A 250 6.80 3.41 -1.34
CA HIS A 250 7.94 4.03 -0.68
C HIS A 250 8.42 3.23 0.55
N ARG A 251 7.49 2.76 1.39
CA ARG A 251 7.85 1.95 2.57
C ARG A 251 8.41 0.59 2.25
N LEU A 252 7.94 -0.02 1.18
CA LEU A 252 8.40 -1.34 0.76
C LEU A 252 9.55 -1.29 -0.25
N GLY A 253 10.05 -0.09 -0.60
CA GLY A 253 11.14 0.11 -1.55
C GLY A 253 10.78 -0.23 -2.98
N LEU A 254 9.50 -0.16 -3.35
CA LEU A 254 9.00 -0.44 -4.68
C LEU A 254 8.88 0.86 -5.50
N ASP A 255 9.09 0.78 -6.80
CA ASP A 255 8.81 1.86 -7.73
C ASP A 255 7.62 1.47 -8.60
N LEU A 256 6.60 2.31 -8.57
CA LEU A 256 5.40 2.12 -9.38
C LEU A 256 5.45 2.93 -10.67
N ALA A 257 6.52 3.72 -10.90
CA ALA A 257 6.55 4.71 -11.97
C ALA A 257 5.24 5.52 -12.00
N TYR A 258 4.81 5.98 -10.81
CA TYR A 258 3.49 6.55 -10.62
C TYR A 258 3.30 7.83 -11.43
N GLU A 259 2.20 7.86 -12.19
CA GLU A 259 1.70 9.04 -12.88
C GLU A 259 0.30 9.42 -12.37
N PRO A 260 -0.05 10.73 -12.31
CA PRO A 260 -1.34 11.18 -11.80
C PRO A 260 -2.54 10.69 -12.62
N ARG A 261 -2.37 10.52 -13.93
CA ARG A 261 -3.42 10.01 -14.83
C ARG A 261 -3.33 8.50 -14.94
N PRO A 262 -4.47 7.79 -14.93
CA PRO A 262 -4.48 6.36 -15.16
C PRO A 262 -3.78 5.98 -16.46
N ASN A 263 -2.85 5.04 -16.37
CA ASN A 263 -2.10 4.49 -17.48
C ASN A 263 -1.64 3.07 -17.15
N TRP A 264 -1.40 2.28 -18.18
CA TRP A 264 -1.01 0.89 -18.02
C TRP A 264 0.36 0.72 -17.36
N SER A 265 1.32 1.60 -17.61
CA SER A 265 2.67 1.50 -17.03
C SER A 265 2.62 1.46 -15.51
N THR A 266 1.97 2.46 -14.89
CA THR A 266 1.75 2.51 -13.44
C THR A 266 0.92 1.31 -12.95
N TYR A 267 -0.18 0.98 -13.65
CA TYR A 267 -1.07 -0.10 -13.20
C TYR A 267 -0.39 -1.47 -13.25
N SER A 268 0.32 -1.77 -14.33
CA SER A 268 1.06 -3.03 -14.45
C SER A 268 2.19 -3.15 -13.40
N ALA A 269 2.85 -2.04 -13.06
CA ALA A 269 3.83 -2.02 -11.98
C ALA A 269 3.19 -2.32 -10.61
N LEU A 270 2.00 -1.75 -10.34
CA LEU A 270 1.21 -2.07 -9.15
C LEU A 270 0.82 -3.56 -9.10
N LEU A 271 0.30 -4.11 -10.20
CA LEU A 271 -0.11 -5.51 -10.26
C LEU A 271 1.08 -6.46 -10.06
N ARG A 272 2.23 -6.18 -10.66
CA ARG A 272 3.45 -6.97 -10.42
C ARG A 272 3.87 -6.92 -8.95
N SER A 273 3.86 -5.75 -8.34
CA SER A 273 4.20 -5.56 -6.93
C SER A 273 3.23 -6.28 -6.01
N ALA A 274 1.92 -6.19 -6.29
CA ALA A 274 0.88 -6.87 -5.52
C ALA A 274 0.96 -8.39 -5.65
N GLY A 275 1.24 -8.90 -6.86
CA GLY A 275 1.46 -10.34 -7.10
C GLY A 275 2.68 -10.87 -6.35
N MET A 276 3.79 -10.15 -6.35
CA MET A 276 4.98 -10.52 -5.56
C MET A 276 4.69 -10.58 -4.06
N LEU A 277 3.92 -9.61 -3.55
CA LEU A 277 3.49 -9.61 -2.16
C LEU A 277 2.59 -10.80 -1.87
N LEU A 278 1.60 -11.06 -2.71
CA LEU A 278 0.67 -12.18 -2.55
C LEU A 278 1.42 -13.51 -2.43
N GLU A 279 2.35 -13.78 -3.34
CA GLU A 279 3.16 -15.02 -3.30
C GLU A 279 3.95 -15.16 -2.00
N LYS A 280 4.53 -14.06 -1.51
CA LYS A 280 5.25 -14.06 -0.23
C LYS A 280 4.34 -14.20 1.00
N LEU A 281 3.08 -13.81 0.89
CA LEU A 281 2.10 -13.88 1.97
C LEU A 281 1.28 -15.17 1.96
N ARG A 282 1.34 -15.98 0.89
CA ARG A 282 0.65 -17.29 0.83
C ARG A 282 0.96 -18.22 2.00
N PRO A 283 2.21 -18.33 2.49
CA PRO A 283 2.51 -19.15 3.68
C PRO A 283 1.79 -18.69 4.95
N LEU A 284 1.33 -17.43 5.00
CA LEU A 284 0.54 -16.87 6.10
C LEU A 284 -0.98 -17.02 5.86
N GLY A 285 -1.39 -17.65 4.76
CA GLY A 285 -2.79 -17.90 4.41
C GLY A 285 -3.44 -16.82 3.53
N ALA A 286 -2.66 -15.93 2.89
CA ALA A 286 -3.20 -14.96 1.94
C ALA A 286 -3.81 -15.65 0.72
N ARG A 287 -4.99 -15.19 0.27
CA ARG A 287 -5.79 -15.81 -0.79
C ARG A 287 -5.72 -15.02 -2.10
N ASP A 288 -5.85 -13.70 -2.03
CA ASP A 288 -5.97 -12.79 -3.16
C ASP A 288 -5.50 -11.36 -2.83
N LEU A 289 -5.75 -10.42 -3.73
CA LEU A 289 -5.29 -9.04 -3.59
C LEU A 289 -6.07 -8.22 -2.53
N VAL A 290 -7.22 -8.71 -2.03
CA VAL A 290 -7.86 -8.13 -0.83
C VAL A 290 -6.98 -8.34 0.39
N ASP A 291 -6.37 -9.53 0.52
CA ASP A 291 -5.47 -9.83 1.62
C ASP A 291 -4.17 -9.01 1.51
N VAL A 292 -3.66 -8.77 0.29
CA VAL A 292 -2.53 -7.86 0.05
C VAL A 292 -2.88 -6.41 0.44
N GLU A 293 -4.07 -5.93 0.06
CA GLU A 293 -4.53 -4.59 0.43
C GLU A 293 -4.60 -4.42 1.95
N ALA A 294 -5.14 -5.41 2.65
CA ALA A 294 -5.23 -5.41 4.11
C ALA A 294 -3.84 -5.44 4.76
N PHE A 295 -2.93 -6.29 4.28
CA PHE A 295 -1.54 -6.33 4.74
C PHE A 295 -0.88 -4.97 4.61
N THR A 296 -0.95 -4.35 3.44
CA THR A 296 -0.32 -3.04 3.18
C THR A 296 -0.86 -1.95 4.12
N HIS A 297 -2.14 -2.02 4.49
CA HIS A 297 -2.72 -1.12 5.48
C HIS A 297 -2.14 -1.28 6.88
N VAL A 298 -1.95 -2.50 7.33
CA VAL A 298 -1.37 -2.79 8.66
C VAL A 298 0.08 -2.31 8.71
N VAL A 299 0.84 -2.60 7.65
CA VAL A 299 2.28 -2.24 7.61
C VAL A 299 2.51 -0.74 7.52
N THR A 300 1.60 -0.01 6.86
CA THR A 300 1.72 1.44 6.69
C THR A 300 1.02 2.24 7.79
N ALA A 301 0.22 1.60 8.63
CA ALA A 301 -0.38 2.28 9.78
C ALA A 301 0.71 2.94 10.64
N LYS A 302 0.49 4.20 11.02
CA LYS A 302 1.38 4.85 12.01
C LYS A 302 1.35 4.01 13.28
N GLN A 303 2.51 3.51 13.72
CA GLN A 303 2.60 2.85 15.02
C GLN A 303 2.07 3.82 16.07
N ALA A 304 1.12 3.34 16.88
CA ALA A 304 0.74 4.04 18.08
C ALA A 304 2.05 4.23 18.89
N ARG A 305 2.36 5.50 19.22
CA ARG A 305 3.53 5.82 20.04
C ARG A 305 3.41 4.97 21.31
N PRO A 306 4.44 4.15 21.67
CA PRO A 306 4.38 3.40 22.91
C PRO A 306 4.01 4.37 24.04
N PRO A 307 3.17 3.97 25.01
CA PRO A 307 2.86 4.82 26.14
C PRO A 307 4.19 5.27 26.71
N ARG A 308 4.37 6.58 26.88
CA ARG A 308 5.55 7.11 27.55
C ARG A 308 5.65 6.35 28.86
N SER A 309 6.71 5.58 29.04
CA SER A 309 7.02 4.98 30.32
C SER A 309 6.96 6.11 31.34
N ALA A 310 6.07 5.95 32.33
CA ALA A 310 5.98 6.92 33.41
C ALA A 310 7.38 7.02 34.02
N SER A 311 8.00 8.17 33.89
CA SER A 311 9.24 8.47 34.62
C SER A 311 8.98 8.20 36.10
N PRO A 312 9.86 7.47 36.79
CA PRO A 312 9.69 7.25 38.22
C PRO A 312 9.60 8.59 38.91
N ALA A 313 8.49 8.84 39.61
CA ALA A 313 8.29 10.02 40.40
C ALA A 313 9.44 10.09 41.42
N THR A 314 10.31 11.06 41.25
CA THR A 314 11.32 11.43 42.25
C THR A 314 10.57 11.85 43.49
N SER A 315 10.52 11.00 44.48
CA SER A 315 10.02 11.32 45.80
C SER A 315 10.92 12.39 46.40
N ARG A 316 10.47 13.65 46.37
CA ARG A 316 11.05 14.70 47.19
C ARG A 316 10.69 14.41 48.64
N ARG A 317 11.63 13.83 49.36
CA ARG A 317 11.62 13.79 50.83
C ARG A 317 11.51 15.24 51.31
N SER A 318 10.38 15.54 51.96
CA SER A 318 10.23 16.75 52.80
C SER A 318 11.07 16.56 54.04
N ALA A 319 12.16 17.27 54.14
CA ALA A 319 12.90 17.46 55.39
C ALA A 319 12.20 18.55 56.18
N ALA A 320 11.54 18.13 57.25
CA ALA A 320 11.06 19.00 58.30
C ALA A 320 12.26 19.60 59.05
N ARG A 321 12.31 20.92 59.16
CA ARG A 321 13.03 21.60 60.26
C ARG A 321 12.12 22.69 60.78
N GLY A 322 11.71 22.46 62.05
CA GLY A 322 11.08 23.46 62.87
C GLY A 322 12.08 24.46 63.42
N SER A 323 11.64 25.62 63.72
CA SER A 323 12.03 26.48 64.90
C SER A 323 11.20 27.75 64.92
N LYS A 324 10.33 27.84 65.82
CA LYS A 324 10.11 28.79 66.90
C LYS A 324 10.44 30.31 66.67
N ARG A 325 9.45 31.06 66.95
CA ARG A 325 9.35 32.23 67.89
C ARG A 325 8.88 33.56 67.28
N THR A 326 7.74 33.92 67.79
CA THR A 326 7.36 35.12 68.65
C THR A 326 7.29 36.46 67.95
N GLY A 327 6.17 37.08 68.22
CA GLY A 327 6.07 38.48 68.52
C GLY A 327 5.14 39.32 67.67
N ALA A 328 3.93 39.41 68.10
CA ALA A 328 3.27 40.61 68.63
C ALA A 328 2.97 41.74 67.60
N SER A 329 1.70 42.10 67.66
CA SER A 329 1.16 43.46 67.57
C SER A 329 0.56 43.95 66.27
N ASP A 330 -0.71 43.96 66.36
CA ASP A 330 -1.70 44.85 65.74
C ASP A 330 -1.36 46.34 65.96
N PRO A 331 -2.10 47.40 65.52
CA PRO A 331 -3.23 47.43 64.58
C PRO A 331 -3.28 48.69 63.67
N GLN A 332 -4.45 48.83 63.01
CA GLN A 332 -5.06 50.10 62.51
C GLN A 332 -4.50 50.64 61.21
N SER A 333 -5.24 51.15 60.28
CA SER A 333 -6.55 51.72 60.09
C SER A 333 -6.51 52.51 58.78
N VAL A 334 -7.64 52.47 58.06
CA VAL A 334 -8.23 53.62 57.32
C VAL A 334 -7.45 54.22 56.13
N VAL A 335 -7.86 54.16 54.97
CA VAL A 335 -8.91 54.86 54.20
C VAL A 335 -9.16 54.08 52.89
#